data_18b2d87fe429ca2bece33c217ec95888
#
_entry.id   18b2d87fe429ca2bece33c217ec95888
#
_cell.length_a   1.000
_cell.length_b   1.000
_cell.length_c   1.000
_cell.angle_alpha   90.00
_cell.angle_beta   90.00
_cell.angle_gamma   90.00
#
_symmetry.space_group_name_H-M   'P 1'
#
loop_
_entity.id
_entity.type
_entity.pdbx_description
1 polymer ?
#
loop_
_entity_poly.entity_id
_entity_poly.type
_entity_poly.pdbx_seq_one_letter_code
_entity_poly.pdbx_strand_id
1 'polypeptide(L)' 'MSTIKVKQVKSQIKCPEVQKRTLEALGLKKMNQVVEHPENPQILGMIAKVKHLVEVVK' A
#
# COMPACT_ATOMS: atom_id res chain seq x y z
N MET A 1 15.29 -3.11 -13.56
CA MET A 1 14.68 -2.37 -12.46
C MET A 1 13.63 -3.21 -11.80
N SER A 2 13.57 -3.15 -10.49
CA SER A 2 12.65 -3.97 -9.72
C SER A 2 11.31 -3.28 -9.52
N THR A 3 10.25 -4.04 -9.60
CA THR A 3 8.92 -3.57 -9.19
C THR A 3 8.42 -4.45 -8.07
N ILE A 4 7.53 -3.92 -7.27
CA ILE A 4 6.87 -4.66 -6.21
C ILE A 4 5.37 -4.56 -6.39
N LYS A 5 4.68 -5.59 -5.93
CA LYS A 5 3.22 -5.61 -5.93
C LYS A 5 2.76 -5.48 -4.49
N VAL A 6 1.80 -4.61 -4.27
CA VAL A 6 1.24 -4.36 -2.95
C VAL A 6 -0.22 -4.75 -2.97
N LYS A 7 -0.63 -5.57 -2.02
CA LYS A 7 -2.00 -6.02 -1.91
C LYS A 7 -2.58 -5.54 -0.59
N GLN A 8 -3.77 -4.93 -0.65
CA GLN A 8 -4.47 -4.53 0.56
C GLN A 8 -5.14 -5.76 1.17
N VAL A 9 -4.74 -6.09 2.39
CA VAL A 9 -5.26 -7.28 3.08
C VAL A 9 -6.22 -6.95 4.21
N LYS A 10 -6.28 -5.68 4.61
CA LYS A 10 -7.20 -5.24 5.65
C LYS A 10 -7.93 -3.98 5.23
N SER A 11 -9.14 -3.81 5.73
CA SER A 11 -9.96 -2.64 5.43
C SER A 11 -9.35 -1.37 6.01
N GLN A 12 -9.52 -0.27 5.30
CA GLN A 12 -9.06 1.04 5.74
C GLN A 12 -10.11 1.80 6.55
N ILE A 13 -11.26 1.18 6.82
CA ILE A 13 -12.38 1.87 7.45
C ILE A 13 -12.02 2.43 8.82
N LYS A 14 -11.23 1.71 9.61
CA LYS A 14 -10.84 2.12 10.96
C LYS A 14 -9.47 2.78 11.01
N CYS A 15 -8.90 3.12 9.87
CA CYS A 15 -7.55 3.68 9.82
C CYS A 15 -7.57 5.20 9.98
N PRO A 16 -6.51 5.79 10.55
CA PRO A 16 -6.35 7.23 10.53
C PRO A 16 -6.37 7.77 9.12
N GLU A 17 -6.78 9.02 8.97
CA GLU A 17 -6.87 9.63 7.65
C GLU A 17 -5.54 9.64 6.91
N VAL A 18 -4.44 9.82 7.64
CA VAL A 18 -3.10 9.79 7.04
C VAL A 18 -2.83 8.46 6.35
N GLN A 19 -3.21 7.36 6.99
CA GLN A 19 -3.02 6.04 6.41
C GLN A 19 -3.93 5.83 5.19
N LYS A 20 -5.17 6.32 5.27
CA LYS A 20 -6.08 6.25 4.12
C LYS A 20 -5.51 6.99 2.92
N ARG A 21 -4.95 8.18 3.15
CA ARG A 21 -4.33 8.95 2.08
C ARG A 21 -3.13 8.23 1.48
N THR A 22 -2.35 7.57 2.32
CA THR A 22 -1.21 6.79 1.84
C THR A 22 -1.67 5.65 0.96
N LEU A 23 -2.73 4.95 1.36
CA LEU A 23 -3.29 3.87 0.55
C LEU A 23 -3.83 4.40 -0.78
N GLU A 24 -4.48 5.55 -0.77
CA GLU A 24 -4.96 6.17 -2.01
C GLU A 24 -3.81 6.55 -2.93
N ALA A 25 -2.74 7.08 -2.36
CA ALA A 25 -1.55 7.43 -3.15
C ALA A 25 -0.91 6.19 -3.77
N LEU A 26 -1.01 5.05 -3.10
CA LEU A 26 -0.55 3.78 -3.63
C LEU A 26 -1.52 3.18 -4.65
N GLY A 27 -2.73 3.70 -4.72
CA GLY A 27 -3.74 3.18 -5.63
C GLY A 27 -4.60 2.07 -5.04
N LEU A 28 -4.50 1.83 -3.74
CA LEU A 28 -5.25 0.77 -3.07
C LEU A 28 -6.56 1.32 -2.54
N LYS A 29 -7.61 1.16 -3.31
CA LYS A 29 -8.93 1.68 -2.95
C LYS A 29 -9.90 0.61 -2.49
N LYS A 30 -9.63 -0.65 -2.77
CA LYS A 30 -10.51 -1.76 -2.46
C LYS A 30 -9.76 -2.87 -1.74
N MET A 31 -10.49 -3.63 -0.95
CA MET A 31 -9.95 -4.84 -0.32
C MET A 31 -9.43 -5.80 -1.39
N ASN A 32 -8.32 -6.43 -1.08
CA ASN A 32 -7.69 -7.42 -1.94
C ASN A 32 -7.25 -6.88 -3.30
N GLN A 33 -7.21 -5.56 -3.45
CA GLN A 33 -6.68 -4.98 -4.67
C GLN A 33 -5.16 -5.08 -4.68
N VAL A 34 -4.60 -5.44 -5.82
CA VAL A 34 -3.16 -5.53 -6.02
C VAL A 34 -2.73 -4.44 -6.97
N VAL A 35 -1.72 -3.69 -6.59
CA VAL A 35 -1.14 -2.66 -7.47
C VAL A 35 0.36 -2.87 -7.56
N GLU A 36 0.93 -2.48 -8.69
CA GLU A 36 2.36 -2.60 -8.94
C GLU A 36 2.99 -1.22 -8.90
N HIS A 37 4.10 -1.12 -8.21
CA HIS A 37 4.85 0.12 -8.08
C HIS A 37 6.33 -0.14 -8.29
N PRO A 38 7.09 0.87 -8.75
CA PRO A 38 8.54 0.75 -8.79
C PRO A 38 9.09 0.67 -7.38
N GLU A 39 10.14 -0.11 -7.21
CA GLU A 39 10.80 -0.23 -5.93
C GLU A 39 11.73 0.96 -5.74
N ASN A 40 11.29 1.97 -5.01
CA ASN A 40 12.10 3.14 -4.71
C ASN A 40 11.86 3.57 -3.26
N PRO A 41 12.73 4.43 -2.69
CA PRO A 41 12.61 4.81 -1.29
C PRO A 41 11.27 5.45 -0.92
N GLN A 42 10.67 6.23 -1.81
CA GLN A 42 9.39 6.87 -1.53
C GLN A 42 8.29 5.84 -1.39
N ILE A 43 8.22 4.90 -2.32
CA ILE A 43 7.21 3.84 -2.30
C ILE A 43 7.41 2.94 -1.08
N LEU A 44 8.66 2.58 -0.80
CA LEU A 44 8.95 1.75 0.38
C LEU A 44 8.56 2.45 1.67
N GLY A 45 8.79 3.76 1.76
CA GLY A 45 8.38 4.54 2.92
C GLY A 45 6.88 4.60 3.09
N MET A 46 6.14 4.74 2.01
CA MET A 46 4.68 4.73 2.04
C MET A 46 4.14 3.37 2.48
N ILE A 47 4.72 2.31 1.94
CA ILE A 47 4.32 0.94 2.31
C ILE A 47 4.59 0.70 3.79
N ALA A 48 5.72 1.17 4.30
CA ALA A 48 6.06 1.00 5.71
C ALA A 48 5.03 1.64 6.64
N LYS A 49 4.42 2.74 6.22
CA LYS A 49 3.40 3.41 7.02
C LYS A 49 2.11 2.59 7.14
N VAL A 50 1.83 1.77 6.15
CA VAL A 50 0.58 1.00 6.09
C VAL A 50 0.82 -0.49 5.99
N LYS A 51 2.02 -0.96 6.34
CA LYS A 51 2.36 -2.38 6.17
C LYS A 51 1.47 -3.32 6.97
N HIS A 52 0.85 -2.80 8.03
CA HIS A 52 -0.10 -3.60 8.81
C HIS A 52 -1.42 -3.79 8.09
N LEU A 53 -1.64 -3.05 7.01
CA LEU A 53 -2.86 -3.12 6.22
C LEU A 53 -2.63 -3.77 4.85
N VAL A 54 -1.38 -3.87 4.44
CA VAL A 54 -1.03 -4.37 3.11
C VAL A 54 0.04 -5.44 3.22
N GLU A 55 0.18 -6.19 2.13
CA GLU A 55 1.22 -7.19 2.01
C GLU A 55 1.98 -6.94 0.72
N VAL A 56 3.31 -6.99 0.81
CA VAL A 56 4.15 -6.84 -0.36
C VAL A 56 4.35 -8.20 -1.00
N VAL A 57 4.01 -8.30 -2.27
CA VAL A 57 4.18 -9.52 -3.05
C VAL A 57 5.25 -9.25 -4.10
N LYS A 58 6.28 -10.04 -4.08
CA LYS A 58 7.36 -9.91 -5.07
C LYS A 58 7.23 -10.90 -6.19
#